data_c446aa4d8d7e4ce18ec12eceeefe0b69
#
_entry.id   c446aa4d8d7e4ce18ec12eceeefe0b69
#
_cell.length_a   1.000
_cell.length_b   1.000
_cell.length_c   1.000
_cell.angle_alpha   90.00
_cell.angle_beta   90.00
_cell.angle_gamma   90.00
#
_symmetry.space_group_name_H-M   'P 1'
#
loop_
_entity.id
_entity.type
_entity.pdbx_description
1 polymer ?
#
loop_
_entity_poly.entity_id
_entity_poly.type
_entity_poly.pdbx_seq_one_letter_code
_entity_poly.pdbx_strand_id
1 'polypeptide(L)'
;MKIVVTGGLGFIGSHTVVELQQKGYEVVIIDNCSNSTPEVLTGIKTITGTTPHFEKFDLRDKAKVIDFFKRHNDCVGLIHFAASKAVGESVQQPLAYYENNIGALVYILQQLTALAQCHFIFSSSCTVYGQAKSLPITENAPVQTAASPYGNNKQIGEEIIK
;
A
#
# COMPACT_ATOMS: atom_id res chain seq x y z
N MET A 1 -17.51 -4.15 8.97
CA MET A 1 -16.75 -2.98 8.47
C MET A 1 -15.79 -3.48 7.40
N LYS A 2 -15.76 -2.83 6.24
CA LYS A 2 -14.96 -3.21 5.08
C LYS A 2 -13.63 -2.44 5.05
N ILE A 3 -12.51 -3.17 4.97
CA ILE A 3 -11.16 -2.62 4.86
C ILE A 3 -10.56 -3.04 3.51
N VAL A 4 -10.01 -2.10 2.77
CA VAL A 4 -9.28 -2.36 1.54
C VAL A 4 -7.79 -2.48 1.87
N VAL A 5 -7.13 -3.51 1.33
CA VAL A 5 -5.68 -3.72 1.48
C VAL A 5 -5.05 -3.79 0.08
N THR A 6 -4.28 -2.77 -0.29
CA THR A 6 -3.52 -2.81 -1.54
C THR A 6 -2.17 -3.49 -1.32
N GLY A 7 -1.72 -4.28 -2.28
CA GLY A 7 -0.55 -5.14 -2.09
C GLY A 7 -0.82 -6.27 -1.09
N GLY A 8 -2.10 -6.66 -0.95
CA GLY A 8 -2.55 -7.62 0.07
C GLY A 8 -2.09 -9.06 -0.15
N LEU A 9 -1.53 -9.38 -1.30
CA LEU A 9 -0.90 -10.69 -1.57
C LEU A 9 0.62 -10.67 -1.32
N GLY A 10 1.21 -9.51 -1.05
CA GLY A 10 2.59 -9.40 -0.61
C GLY A 10 2.80 -9.92 0.81
N PHE A 11 4.07 -10.03 1.24
CA PHE A 11 4.41 -10.60 2.55
C PHE A 11 3.72 -9.85 3.71
N ILE A 12 3.93 -8.54 3.85
CA ILE A 12 3.32 -7.76 4.93
C ILE A 12 1.80 -7.69 4.75
N GLY A 13 1.34 -7.44 3.52
CA GLY A 13 -0.09 -7.31 3.21
C GLY A 13 -0.89 -8.56 3.57
N SER A 14 -0.42 -9.75 3.23
CA SER A 14 -1.13 -11.01 3.52
C SER A 14 -1.25 -11.29 5.02
N HIS A 15 -0.21 -10.99 5.80
CA HIS A 15 -0.27 -11.10 7.27
C HIS A 15 -1.27 -10.10 7.86
N THR A 16 -1.29 -8.87 7.35
CA THR A 16 -2.28 -7.86 7.75
C THR A 16 -3.71 -8.29 7.42
N VAL A 17 -3.93 -8.90 6.24
CA VAL A 17 -5.24 -9.45 5.86
C VAL A 17 -5.69 -10.52 6.84
N VAL A 18 -4.80 -11.43 7.25
CA VAL A 18 -5.10 -12.46 8.26
C VAL A 18 -5.55 -11.83 9.58
N GLU A 19 -4.79 -10.87 10.10
CA GLU A 19 -5.12 -10.16 11.34
C GLU A 19 -6.47 -9.43 11.26
N LEU A 20 -6.74 -8.75 10.16
CA LEU A 20 -8.01 -8.05 9.96
C LEU A 20 -9.20 -9.02 9.93
N GLN A 21 -9.08 -10.14 9.20
CA GLN A 21 -10.15 -11.13 9.15
C GLN A 21 -10.40 -11.80 10.51
N GLN A 22 -9.35 -12.12 11.26
CA GLN A 22 -9.46 -12.66 12.62
C GLN A 22 -10.14 -11.68 13.59
N LYS A 23 -10.02 -10.38 13.35
CA LYS A 23 -10.74 -9.32 14.08
C LYS A 23 -12.16 -9.05 13.58
N GLY A 24 -12.63 -9.82 12.60
CA GLY A 24 -14.01 -9.73 12.08
C GLY A 24 -14.23 -8.64 11.04
N TYR A 25 -13.16 -8.09 10.44
CA TYR A 25 -13.30 -7.18 9.30
C TYR A 25 -13.55 -7.94 8.00
N GLU A 26 -14.40 -7.38 7.15
CA GLU A 26 -14.48 -7.76 5.74
C GLU A 26 -13.28 -7.14 5.03
N VAL A 27 -12.48 -7.98 4.34
CA VAL A 27 -11.28 -7.51 3.67
C VAL A 27 -11.39 -7.67 2.16
N VAL A 28 -11.08 -6.59 1.44
CA VAL A 28 -10.93 -6.58 -0.02
C VAL A 28 -9.47 -6.31 -0.36
N ILE A 29 -8.87 -7.21 -1.13
CA ILE A 29 -7.49 -7.11 -1.58
C ILE A 29 -7.44 -6.54 -3.00
N ILE A 30 -6.53 -5.59 -3.25
CA ILE A 30 -6.09 -5.18 -4.58
C ILE A 30 -4.61 -5.55 -4.73
N ASP A 31 -4.30 -6.32 -5.78
CA ASP A 31 -2.91 -6.65 -6.10
C ASP A 31 -2.79 -6.93 -7.62
N ASN A 32 -1.70 -6.51 -8.26
CA ASN A 32 -1.46 -6.79 -9.68
C ASN A 32 -0.71 -8.11 -9.91
N CYS A 33 -0.27 -8.77 -8.85
CA CYS A 33 0.54 -9.99 -8.86
C CYS A 33 1.87 -9.84 -9.61
N SER A 34 2.47 -8.64 -9.64
CA SER A 34 3.79 -8.44 -10.25
C SER A 34 4.92 -9.03 -9.41
N ASN A 35 4.74 -9.12 -8.09
CA ASN A 35 5.72 -9.64 -7.13
C ASN A 35 5.06 -10.50 -6.03
N SER A 36 3.91 -11.08 -6.35
CA SER A 36 3.10 -11.92 -5.48
C SER A 36 2.35 -12.96 -6.32
N THR A 37 1.69 -13.89 -5.66
CA THR A 37 0.90 -14.90 -6.37
C THR A 37 -0.48 -15.09 -5.75
N PRO A 38 -1.53 -15.44 -6.53
CA PRO A 38 -2.88 -15.71 -6.01
C PRO A 38 -2.95 -16.90 -5.04
N GLU A 39 -1.98 -17.80 -5.05
CA GLU A 39 -1.91 -18.94 -4.13
C GLU A 39 -1.86 -18.51 -2.65
N VAL A 40 -1.41 -17.27 -2.38
CA VAL A 40 -1.44 -16.66 -1.05
C VAL A 40 -2.86 -16.65 -0.45
N LEU A 41 -3.90 -16.52 -1.29
CA LEU A 41 -5.30 -16.59 -0.86
C LEU A 41 -5.64 -17.93 -0.20
N THR A 42 -5.04 -19.01 -0.67
CA THR A 42 -5.23 -20.35 -0.07
C THR A 42 -4.64 -20.41 1.33
N GLY A 43 -3.45 -19.80 1.53
CA GLY A 43 -2.82 -19.69 2.85
C GLY A 43 -3.67 -18.86 3.81
N ILE A 44 -4.16 -17.70 3.38
CA ILE A 44 -5.05 -16.85 4.17
C ILE A 44 -6.30 -17.64 4.58
N LYS A 45 -6.96 -18.30 3.63
CA LYS A 45 -8.15 -19.13 3.90
C LYS A 45 -7.87 -20.24 4.91
N THR A 46 -6.72 -20.91 4.80
CA THR A 46 -6.35 -21.99 5.71
C THR A 46 -6.23 -21.50 7.15
N ILE A 47 -5.73 -20.27 7.34
CA ILE A 47 -5.52 -19.70 8.69
C ILE A 47 -6.83 -19.09 9.24
N THR A 48 -7.59 -18.39 8.42
CA THR A 48 -8.74 -17.58 8.87
C THR A 48 -10.10 -18.28 8.68
N GLY A 49 -10.14 -19.37 7.89
CA GLY A 49 -11.37 -20.02 7.47
C GLY A 49 -12.13 -19.30 6.34
N THR A 50 -11.71 -18.09 5.97
CA THR A 50 -12.44 -17.25 5.00
C THR A 50 -11.51 -16.76 3.89
N THR A 51 -11.96 -16.88 2.64
CA THR A 51 -11.25 -16.29 1.50
C THR A 51 -11.60 -14.80 1.41
N PRO A 52 -10.64 -13.86 1.47
CA PRO A 52 -10.92 -12.45 1.26
C PRO A 52 -11.35 -12.20 -0.20
N HIS A 53 -12.14 -11.15 -0.42
CA HIS A 53 -12.42 -10.70 -1.78
C HIS A 53 -11.14 -10.19 -2.42
N PHE A 54 -10.86 -10.60 -3.67
CA PHE A 54 -9.62 -10.24 -4.38
C PHE A 54 -9.93 -9.69 -5.76
N GLU A 55 -9.38 -8.51 -6.07
CA GLU A 55 -9.42 -7.91 -7.39
C GLU A 55 -8.02 -7.74 -7.94
N LYS A 56 -7.76 -8.40 -9.07
CA LYS A 56 -6.46 -8.33 -9.75
C LYS A 56 -6.45 -7.19 -10.75
N PHE A 57 -5.80 -6.09 -10.38
CA PHE A 57 -5.50 -5.00 -11.31
C PHE A 57 -4.34 -4.13 -10.84
N ASP A 58 -3.80 -3.34 -11.77
CA ASP A 58 -2.70 -2.42 -11.52
C ASP A 58 -3.27 -1.06 -11.08
N LEU A 59 -2.80 -0.53 -9.96
CA LEU A 59 -3.23 0.75 -9.42
C LEU A 59 -2.81 1.96 -10.28
N ARG A 60 -1.93 1.76 -11.27
CA ARG A 60 -1.62 2.76 -12.30
C ARG A 60 -2.77 2.91 -13.32
N ASP A 61 -3.67 1.94 -13.40
CA ASP A 61 -4.88 2.03 -14.22
C ASP A 61 -5.94 2.86 -13.49
N LYS A 62 -5.92 4.16 -13.75
CA LYS A 62 -6.84 5.13 -13.13
C LYS A 62 -8.32 4.75 -13.33
N ALA A 63 -8.67 4.21 -14.49
CA ALA A 63 -10.05 3.83 -14.78
C ALA A 63 -10.52 2.68 -13.88
N LYS A 64 -9.67 1.68 -13.66
CA LYS A 64 -9.96 0.57 -12.75
C LYS A 64 -10.01 1.02 -11.29
N VAL A 65 -9.14 1.95 -10.88
CA VAL A 65 -9.19 2.53 -9.53
C VAL A 65 -10.54 3.22 -9.31
N ILE A 66 -10.97 4.06 -10.25
CA ILE A 66 -12.28 4.74 -10.17
C ILE A 66 -13.43 3.73 -10.10
N ASP A 67 -13.43 2.73 -10.98
CA ASP A 67 -14.48 1.70 -11.02
C ASP A 67 -14.51 0.88 -9.72
N PHE A 68 -13.37 0.52 -9.19
CA PHE A 68 -13.25 -0.18 -7.91
C PHE A 68 -13.94 0.61 -6.79
N PHE A 69 -13.61 1.88 -6.58
CA PHE A 69 -14.17 2.69 -5.49
C PHE A 69 -15.66 3.03 -5.69
N LYS A 70 -16.16 3.01 -6.93
CA LYS A 70 -17.61 3.09 -7.17
C LYS A 70 -18.35 1.86 -6.61
N ARG A 71 -17.76 0.66 -6.73
CA ARG A 71 -18.32 -0.60 -6.24
C ARG A 71 -18.08 -0.84 -4.74
N HIS A 72 -17.03 -0.24 -4.19
CA HIS A 72 -16.63 -0.37 -2.78
C HIS A 72 -16.66 0.98 -2.05
N ASN A 73 -17.72 1.77 -2.29
CA ASN A 73 -17.91 3.09 -1.68
C ASN A 73 -18.26 3.04 -0.19
N ASP A 74 -18.47 1.86 0.35
CA ASP A 74 -18.76 1.55 1.76
C ASP A 74 -17.52 1.16 2.57
N CYS A 75 -16.30 1.25 1.98
CA CYS A 75 -15.08 0.97 2.72
C CYS A 75 -14.84 2.04 3.80
N VAL A 76 -14.51 1.59 5.01
CA VAL A 76 -14.24 2.46 6.16
C VAL A 76 -12.75 2.67 6.41
N GLY A 77 -11.90 1.95 5.70
CA GLY A 77 -10.45 2.08 5.80
C GLY A 77 -9.73 1.49 4.61
N LEU A 78 -8.55 2.04 4.32
CA LEU A 78 -7.63 1.52 3.32
C LEU A 78 -6.22 1.48 3.89
N ILE A 79 -5.55 0.32 3.75
CA ILE A 79 -4.15 0.15 4.09
C ILE A 79 -3.35 -0.04 2.80
N HIS A 80 -2.41 0.87 2.54
CA HIS A 80 -1.67 0.92 1.29
C HIS A 80 -0.26 0.33 1.43
N PHE A 81 -0.09 -0.94 1.04
CA PHE A 81 1.21 -1.61 0.96
C PHE A 81 1.75 -1.70 -0.47
N ALA A 82 0.90 -1.59 -1.49
CA ALA A 82 1.31 -1.74 -2.87
C ALA A 82 2.37 -0.71 -3.26
N ALA A 83 3.58 -1.18 -3.56
CA ALA A 83 4.69 -0.35 -4.00
C ALA A 83 5.81 -1.21 -4.60
N SER A 84 6.55 -0.66 -5.54
CA SER A 84 7.90 -1.13 -5.87
C SER A 84 8.85 -0.69 -4.75
N LYS A 85 9.64 -1.64 -4.17
CA LYS A 85 10.37 -1.42 -2.91
C LYS A 85 11.88 -1.67 -2.97
N ALA A 86 12.41 -2.18 -4.09
CA ALA A 86 13.82 -2.50 -4.21
C ALA A 86 14.66 -1.22 -4.41
N VAL A 87 15.45 -0.87 -3.40
CA VAL A 87 16.26 0.37 -3.38
C VAL A 87 17.19 0.44 -4.58
N GLY A 88 17.94 -0.64 -4.88
CA GLY A 88 18.88 -0.68 -6.00
C GLY A 88 18.19 -0.54 -7.36
N GLU A 89 17.05 -1.20 -7.56
CA GLU A 89 16.26 -1.08 -8.78
C GLU A 89 15.70 0.35 -8.95
N SER A 90 15.33 1.02 -7.86
CA SER A 90 14.82 2.40 -7.93
C SER A 90 15.85 3.37 -8.49
N VAL A 91 17.15 3.11 -8.26
CA VAL A 91 18.24 3.93 -8.82
C VAL A 91 18.39 3.68 -10.33
N GLN A 92 18.17 2.44 -10.77
CA GLN A 92 18.26 2.08 -12.18
C GLN A 92 17.04 2.50 -13.00
N GLN A 93 15.84 2.50 -12.37
CA GLN A 93 14.55 2.76 -13.00
C GLN A 93 13.73 3.82 -12.22
N PRO A 94 14.27 5.02 -11.99
CA PRO A 94 13.62 6.00 -11.10
C PRO A 94 12.21 6.40 -11.57
N LEU A 95 12.02 6.64 -12.86
CA LEU A 95 10.72 7.06 -13.39
C LEU A 95 9.62 6.01 -13.19
N ALA A 96 9.96 4.72 -13.38
CA ALA A 96 9.03 3.63 -13.14
C ALA A 96 8.60 3.58 -11.66
N TYR A 97 9.52 3.89 -10.73
CA TYR A 97 9.22 3.96 -9.29
C TYR A 97 8.31 5.14 -8.95
N TYR A 98 8.55 6.32 -9.52
CA TYR A 98 7.67 7.48 -9.33
C TYR A 98 6.27 7.23 -9.91
N GLU A 99 6.19 6.71 -11.12
CA GLU A 99 4.91 6.37 -11.75
C GLU A 99 4.12 5.35 -10.92
N ASN A 100 4.78 4.25 -10.52
CA ASN A 100 4.13 3.19 -9.78
C ASN A 100 3.73 3.62 -8.36
N ASN A 101 4.65 4.23 -7.61
CA ASN A 101 4.42 4.47 -6.18
C ASN A 101 3.63 5.75 -5.93
N ILE A 102 3.95 6.83 -6.64
CA ILE A 102 3.27 8.12 -6.43
C ILE A 102 2.01 8.23 -7.30
N GLY A 103 2.08 7.79 -8.58
CA GLY A 103 0.91 7.81 -9.46
C GLY A 103 -0.26 6.99 -8.88
N ALA A 104 0.00 5.76 -8.43
CA ALA A 104 -1.00 4.92 -7.79
C ALA A 104 -1.56 5.55 -6.50
N LEU A 105 -0.69 6.11 -5.65
CA LEU A 105 -1.10 6.80 -4.42
C LEU A 105 -2.06 7.96 -4.71
N VAL A 106 -1.72 8.81 -5.69
CA VAL A 106 -2.56 9.94 -6.08
C VAL A 106 -3.93 9.47 -6.56
N TYR A 107 -4.01 8.43 -7.40
CA TYR A 107 -5.29 7.93 -7.89
C TYR A 107 -6.17 7.38 -6.77
N ILE A 108 -5.59 6.68 -5.80
CA ILE A 108 -6.32 6.19 -4.61
C ILE A 108 -6.84 7.38 -3.81
N LEU A 109 -5.99 8.33 -3.44
CA LEU A 109 -6.37 9.47 -2.61
C LEU A 109 -7.47 10.32 -3.25
N GLN A 110 -7.43 10.51 -4.59
CA GLN A 110 -8.52 11.18 -5.32
C GLN A 110 -9.88 10.49 -5.14
N GLN A 111 -9.93 9.17 -4.96
CA GLN A 111 -11.18 8.47 -4.70
C GLN A 111 -11.59 8.56 -3.23
N LEU A 112 -10.63 8.45 -2.32
CA LEU A 112 -10.89 8.51 -0.88
C LEU A 112 -11.44 9.86 -0.44
N THR A 113 -11.05 10.98 -1.09
CA THR A 113 -11.62 12.32 -0.80
C THR A 113 -13.12 12.41 -1.07
N ALA A 114 -13.67 11.53 -1.90
CA ALA A 114 -15.11 11.44 -2.16
C ALA A 114 -15.86 10.56 -1.14
N LEU A 115 -15.14 9.82 -0.30
CA LEU A 115 -15.70 8.94 0.73
C LEU A 115 -15.72 9.65 2.09
N ALA A 116 -16.90 9.82 2.66
CA ALA A 116 -17.09 10.66 3.86
C ALA A 116 -16.34 10.18 5.11
N GLN A 117 -15.98 8.89 5.23
CA GLN A 117 -15.39 8.31 6.43
C GLN A 117 -14.48 7.11 6.10
N CYS A 118 -13.51 7.28 5.24
CA CYS A 118 -12.51 6.23 4.98
C CYS A 118 -11.14 6.63 5.57
N HIS A 119 -10.70 5.88 6.57
CA HIS A 119 -9.37 6.08 7.15
C HIS A 119 -8.29 5.55 6.22
N PHE A 120 -7.20 6.29 6.07
CA PHE A 120 -6.08 5.90 5.22
C PHE A 120 -4.83 5.62 6.05
N ILE A 121 -4.23 4.44 5.84
CA ILE A 121 -2.96 4.05 6.45
C ILE A 121 -1.95 3.82 5.33
N PHE A 122 -0.85 4.56 5.38
CA PHE A 122 0.25 4.48 4.42
C PHE A 122 1.44 3.72 5.00
N SER A 123 1.90 2.70 4.29
CA SER A 123 3.15 2.02 4.64
C SER A 123 4.34 2.84 4.18
N SER A 124 4.91 3.62 5.07
CA SER A 124 6.16 4.34 4.84
C SER A 124 7.38 3.41 4.96
N SER A 125 8.57 3.94 5.18
CA SER A 125 9.82 3.19 5.25
C SER A 125 10.85 3.92 6.10
N CYS A 126 11.74 3.20 6.77
CA CYS A 126 12.89 3.81 7.45
C CYS A 126 13.82 4.57 6.48
N THR A 127 13.73 4.34 5.18
CA THR A 127 14.52 5.07 4.17
C THR A 127 14.16 6.57 4.09
N VAL A 128 13.04 7.00 4.69
CA VAL A 128 12.69 8.43 4.81
C VAL A 128 13.66 9.22 5.68
N TYR A 129 14.37 8.55 6.59
CA TYR A 129 15.37 9.20 7.44
C TYR A 129 16.73 9.41 6.75
N GLY A 130 16.90 8.91 5.50
CA GLY A 130 18.13 9.06 4.74
C GLY A 130 19.35 8.49 5.46
N GLN A 131 20.45 9.25 5.49
CA GLN A 131 21.68 8.92 6.22
C GLN A 131 21.56 9.39 7.67
N ALA A 132 21.08 8.53 8.56
CA ALA A 132 20.90 8.85 9.96
C ALA A 132 22.25 9.15 10.67
N LYS A 133 22.26 10.18 11.50
CA LYS A 133 23.46 10.59 12.26
C LYS A 133 23.68 9.77 13.52
N SER A 134 22.65 9.10 14.02
CA SER A 134 22.67 8.27 15.24
C SER A 134 21.81 7.03 15.08
N LEU A 135 22.21 5.96 15.77
CA LEU A 135 21.50 4.68 15.83
C LEU A 135 21.24 4.31 17.31
N PRO A 136 20.12 3.63 17.62
CA PRO A 136 19.03 3.28 16.70
C PRO A 136 18.23 4.50 16.24
N ILE A 137 17.64 4.44 15.05
CA ILE A 137 16.75 5.47 14.54
C ILE A 137 15.40 5.35 15.26
N THR A 138 14.88 6.49 15.74
CA THR A 138 13.54 6.58 16.33
C THR A 138 12.66 7.51 15.50
N GLU A 139 11.36 7.54 15.78
CA GLU A 139 10.39 8.40 15.10
C GLU A 139 10.67 9.91 15.26
N ASN A 140 11.45 10.29 16.28
CA ASN A 140 11.89 11.67 16.50
C ASN A 140 13.14 12.05 15.70
N ALA A 141 13.72 11.10 14.94
CA ALA A 141 14.88 11.41 14.12
C ALA A 141 14.49 12.37 12.98
N PRO A 142 15.35 13.38 12.67
CA PRO A 142 15.03 14.30 11.60
C PRO A 142 15.07 13.59 10.24
N VAL A 143 14.07 13.87 9.42
CA VAL A 143 14.04 13.43 8.03
C VAL A 143 15.19 14.08 7.28
N GLN A 144 16.04 13.27 6.64
CA GLN A 144 17.20 13.72 5.85
C GLN A 144 16.86 13.59 4.35
N THR A 145 17.73 14.11 3.49
CA THR A 145 17.62 13.89 2.05
C THR A 145 17.63 12.39 1.77
N ALA A 146 16.63 11.92 1.04
CA ALA A 146 16.53 10.50 0.68
C ALA A 146 17.76 10.04 -0.14
N ALA A 147 18.31 8.89 0.23
CA ALA A 147 19.48 8.32 -0.46
C ALA A 147 19.11 7.58 -1.76
N SER A 148 17.82 7.45 -2.09
CA SER A 148 17.36 6.74 -3.28
C SER A 148 16.00 7.25 -3.76
N PRO A 149 15.64 7.02 -5.04
CA PRO A 149 14.31 7.32 -5.55
C PRO A 149 13.20 6.62 -4.76
N TYR A 150 13.40 5.38 -4.31
CA TYR A 150 12.44 4.71 -3.43
C TYR A 150 12.22 5.46 -2.11
N GLY A 151 13.31 5.85 -1.42
CA GLY A 151 13.20 6.65 -0.19
C GLY A 151 12.52 7.99 -0.43
N ASN A 152 12.84 8.66 -1.54
CA ASN A 152 12.18 9.91 -1.93
C ASN A 152 10.69 9.72 -2.23
N ASN A 153 10.29 8.63 -2.89
CA ASN A 153 8.87 8.30 -3.09
C ASN A 153 8.14 8.19 -1.75
N LYS A 154 8.75 7.58 -0.74
CA LYS A 154 8.13 7.47 0.58
C LYS A 154 8.02 8.81 1.29
N GLN A 155 9.04 9.69 1.19
CA GLN A 155 8.98 11.07 1.70
C GLN A 155 7.85 11.86 1.02
N ILE A 156 7.78 11.85 -0.32
CA ILE A 156 6.70 12.50 -1.09
C ILE A 156 5.34 11.93 -0.68
N GLY A 157 5.22 10.61 -0.51
CA GLY A 157 4.00 9.98 -0.05
C GLY A 157 3.54 10.53 1.30
N GLU A 158 4.45 10.63 2.29
CA GLU A 158 4.13 11.23 3.59
C GLU A 158 3.72 12.71 3.48
N GLU A 159 4.31 13.48 2.56
CA GLU A 159 3.93 14.88 2.34
C GLU A 159 2.54 15.03 1.72
N ILE A 160 2.17 14.14 0.80
CA ILE A 160 0.84 14.17 0.13
C ILE A 160 -0.29 13.87 1.10
N ILE A 161 -0.06 13.04 2.12
CA ILE A 161 -1.11 12.57 3.04
C ILE A 161 -1.27 13.41 4.31
N LYS A 162 -0.40 14.43 4.52
CA LYS A 162 -0.52 15.40 5.61
C LYS A 162 -1.69 16.35 5.40
#